data_36fc336c0c628dde2bb4ae5111bee589
#
_entry.id   36fc336c0c628dde2bb4ae5111bee589
#
_cell.length_a   1.000
_cell.length_b   1.000
_cell.length_c   1.000
_cell.angle_alpha   90.00
_cell.angle_beta   90.00
_cell.angle_gamma   90.00
#
_symmetry.space_group_name_H-M   'P 1'
#
loop_
_entity.id
_entity.type
_entity.pdbx_description
1 polymer ?
#
loop_
_entity_poly.entity_id
_entity_poly.type
_entity_poly.pdbx_seq_one_letter_code
_entity_poly.pdbx_strand_id
1 'polypeptide(L)'
;MQTIQGYLSKNNYRTLPDSTYNHIDEWLEWYRGSVDTFHSYNFYNGIAVQKATRLSLGMAKRVCEDWANLLLNEKVKIVTNNESLNQIIEHVMEYNNFKVRANQLIEIIFALGTGALVEYQDGTGEIVVDYIRADMIYPLSWENGDITECAFGSHKSYDGKEYIYLQIHELDENGCYIIHNHYIDENSGDELSLEELDIEALVETGSSVPCFQIITPNIVNNIDLDSPMGISCYGNSIDQLKSTDLVYDSYANEFILGKKRITVPMSMAKIEMSGKQGQRPVFDAKDTVFYAIPNSPDGNNELKEIDMKLRANEHELGLQKNLDLLSFKCGLGNDRYKFEAGGVKTATEVISDKSELFQNLKKHQIPVRSGLVGMIKAIASLLNISEEKLEVTIDFDDSIIEDKAAERNQDRQDLAAGIMTALEYRMKWYNEDEDTARAKLPGQADIME
;
A
#
# COMPACT_ATOMS: atom_id res chain seq x y z
N MET A 1 -17.75 -5.32 -9.37
CA MET A 1 -17.19 -4.69 -10.59
C MET A 1 -18.04 -4.93 -11.84
N GLN A 2 -18.28 -6.15 -12.27
CA GLN A 2 -19.10 -6.42 -13.49
C GLN A 2 -20.46 -5.75 -13.49
N THR A 3 -21.13 -5.62 -12.35
CA THR A 3 -22.43 -4.97 -12.22
C THR A 3 -22.37 -3.48 -12.57
N ILE A 4 -21.35 -2.75 -12.08
CA ILE A 4 -21.20 -1.30 -12.36
C ILE A 4 -20.73 -1.05 -13.79
N GLN A 5 -19.75 -1.80 -14.29
CA GLN A 5 -19.33 -1.69 -15.69
C GLN A 5 -20.51 -2.00 -16.65
N GLY A 6 -21.33 -3.01 -16.31
CA GLY A 6 -22.54 -3.33 -17.05
C GLY A 6 -23.55 -2.20 -17.02
N TYR A 7 -23.75 -1.56 -15.86
CA TYR A 7 -24.62 -0.39 -15.71
C TYR A 7 -24.12 0.80 -16.56
N LEU A 8 -22.82 1.15 -16.44
CA LEU A 8 -22.22 2.25 -17.18
C LEU A 8 -22.29 2.00 -18.70
N SER A 9 -21.94 0.80 -19.16
CA SER A 9 -22.02 0.45 -20.58
C SER A 9 -23.46 0.49 -21.13
N LYS A 10 -24.45 0.07 -20.34
CA LYS A 10 -25.87 0.11 -20.68
C LYS A 10 -26.39 1.54 -20.83
N ASN A 11 -25.80 2.47 -20.07
CA ASN A 11 -26.09 3.90 -20.14
C ASN A 11 -25.18 4.67 -21.12
N ASN A 12 -24.49 3.96 -22.02
CA ASN A 12 -23.61 4.49 -23.07
C ASN A 12 -22.34 5.20 -22.57
N TYR A 13 -21.94 4.98 -21.34
CA TYR A 13 -20.66 5.47 -20.85
C TYR A 13 -19.50 4.64 -21.42
N ARG A 14 -18.38 5.30 -21.68
CA ARG A 14 -17.13 4.62 -21.97
C ARG A 14 -16.63 3.89 -20.74
N THR A 15 -16.17 2.67 -20.90
CA THR A 15 -15.59 1.87 -19.81
C THR A 15 -14.21 1.35 -20.21
N LEU A 16 -13.35 1.15 -19.23
CA LEU A 16 -12.08 0.46 -19.44
C LEU A 16 -12.31 -1.03 -19.70
N PRO A 17 -11.37 -1.71 -20.39
CA PRO A 17 -11.46 -3.15 -20.62
C PRO A 17 -11.45 -3.94 -19.29
N ASP A 18 -12.14 -5.07 -19.27
CA ASP A 18 -12.15 -5.98 -18.10
C ASP A 18 -10.74 -6.42 -17.68
N SER A 19 -9.79 -6.49 -18.63
CA SER A 19 -8.39 -6.82 -18.33
C SER A 19 -7.74 -5.88 -17.32
N THR A 20 -8.10 -4.59 -17.32
CA THR A 20 -7.59 -3.61 -16.36
C THR A 20 -8.03 -3.99 -14.94
N TYR A 21 -9.30 -4.30 -14.74
CA TYR A 21 -9.83 -4.69 -13.43
C TYR A 21 -9.37 -6.08 -13.00
N ASN A 22 -9.14 -7.01 -13.93
CA ASN A 22 -8.54 -8.31 -13.63
C ASN A 22 -7.12 -8.17 -13.05
N HIS A 23 -6.31 -7.22 -13.53
CA HIS A 23 -5.01 -6.93 -12.94
C HIS A 23 -5.14 -6.32 -11.55
N ILE A 24 -6.10 -5.40 -11.34
CA ILE A 24 -6.37 -4.82 -10.02
C ILE A 24 -6.77 -5.93 -9.03
N ASP A 25 -7.61 -6.88 -9.45
CA ASP A 25 -8.00 -8.04 -8.63
C ASP A 25 -6.79 -8.93 -8.30
N GLU A 26 -5.93 -9.24 -9.27
CA GLU A 26 -4.70 -9.99 -9.03
C GLU A 26 -3.80 -9.28 -8.01
N TRP A 27 -3.61 -7.97 -8.15
CA TRP A 27 -2.82 -7.21 -7.17
C TRP A 27 -3.47 -7.22 -5.79
N LEU A 28 -4.78 -7.12 -5.70
CA LEU A 28 -5.52 -7.18 -4.43
C LEU A 28 -5.35 -8.54 -3.74
N GLU A 29 -5.36 -9.65 -4.48
CA GLU A 29 -5.06 -10.98 -3.93
C GLU A 29 -3.64 -11.06 -3.35
N TRP A 30 -2.63 -10.52 -4.07
CA TRP A 30 -1.26 -10.44 -3.57
C TRP A 30 -1.15 -9.56 -2.33
N TYR A 31 -1.82 -8.42 -2.30
CA TYR A 31 -1.86 -7.53 -1.14
C TYR A 31 -2.47 -8.23 0.08
N ARG A 32 -3.51 -9.02 -0.12
CA ARG A 32 -4.13 -9.84 0.94
C ARG A 32 -3.27 -11.02 1.39
N GLY A 33 -2.24 -11.37 0.63
CA GLY A 33 -1.37 -12.51 0.90
C GLY A 33 -2.03 -13.87 0.65
N SER A 34 -3.07 -13.92 -0.17
CA SER A 34 -3.78 -15.15 -0.53
C SER A 34 -4.18 -15.12 -1.99
N VAL A 35 -3.36 -15.72 -2.84
CA VAL A 35 -3.60 -15.90 -4.28
C VAL A 35 -3.94 -17.35 -4.51
N ASP A 36 -5.22 -17.65 -4.77
CA ASP A 36 -5.72 -19.04 -4.83
C ASP A 36 -4.99 -19.88 -5.88
N THR A 37 -4.69 -19.29 -7.04
CA THR A 37 -4.00 -19.97 -8.14
C THR A 37 -2.54 -20.33 -7.85
N PHE A 38 -1.93 -19.69 -6.85
CA PHE A 38 -0.54 -19.89 -6.46
C PHE A 38 -0.40 -20.54 -5.08
N HIS A 39 -1.11 -20.07 -4.07
CA HIS A 39 -0.97 -20.56 -2.70
C HIS A 39 -1.68 -21.89 -2.50
N SER A 40 -2.73 -22.22 -3.26
CA SER A 40 -3.44 -23.49 -3.19
C SER A 40 -3.03 -24.39 -4.35
N TYR A 41 -2.46 -25.57 -4.08
CA TYR A 41 -1.99 -26.48 -5.11
C TYR A 41 -2.20 -27.95 -4.74
N ASN A 42 -2.26 -28.78 -5.75
CA ASN A 42 -2.36 -30.21 -5.58
C ASN A 42 -0.99 -30.87 -5.83
N PHE A 43 -0.63 -31.86 -5.01
CA PHE A 43 0.55 -32.67 -5.23
C PHE A 43 0.22 -34.14 -5.02
N TYR A 44 0.93 -35.03 -5.73
CA TYR A 44 0.80 -36.45 -5.58
C TYR A 44 1.84 -36.96 -4.58
N ASN A 45 1.39 -37.57 -3.47
CA ASN A 45 2.27 -38.06 -2.39
C ASN A 45 2.77 -39.49 -2.59
N GLY A 46 2.61 -40.08 -3.79
CA GLY A 46 2.91 -41.49 -4.10
C GLY A 46 1.73 -42.44 -3.92
N ILE A 47 0.63 -42.01 -3.27
CA ILE A 47 -0.56 -42.82 -2.99
C ILE A 47 -1.81 -42.12 -3.54
N ALA A 48 -1.98 -40.84 -3.25
CA ALA A 48 -3.14 -40.04 -3.63
C ALA A 48 -2.75 -38.59 -3.89
N VAL A 49 -3.61 -37.87 -4.63
CA VAL A 49 -3.50 -36.44 -4.77
C VAL A 49 -3.94 -35.79 -3.49
N GLN A 50 -3.10 -34.92 -2.95
CA GLN A 50 -3.33 -34.14 -1.73
C GLN A 50 -3.39 -32.64 -2.08
N LYS A 51 -4.25 -31.89 -1.40
CA LYS A 51 -4.28 -30.44 -1.47
C LYS A 51 -3.29 -29.88 -0.43
N ALA A 52 -2.47 -28.92 -0.84
CA ALA A 52 -1.57 -28.19 0.03
C ALA A 52 -1.75 -26.68 -0.13
N THR A 53 -1.32 -25.94 0.88
CA THR A 53 -1.33 -24.49 0.88
C THR A 53 0.09 -24.01 1.16
N ARG A 54 0.60 -23.11 0.31
CA ARG A 54 1.88 -22.42 0.56
C ARG A 54 1.69 -21.32 1.59
N LEU A 55 2.69 -21.14 2.42
CA LEU A 55 2.76 -20.00 3.33
C LEU A 55 3.11 -18.73 2.56
N SER A 56 2.45 -17.63 2.88
CA SER A 56 2.81 -16.32 2.37
C SER A 56 3.59 -15.54 3.42
N LEU A 57 4.62 -14.82 2.99
CA LEU A 57 5.37 -13.87 3.82
C LEU A 57 4.68 -12.50 3.89
N GLY A 58 3.70 -12.25 3.01
CA GLY A 58 2.92 -11.00 2.99
C GLY A 58 3.71 -9.77 2.56
N MET A 59 4.75 -9.94 1.74
CA MET A 59 5.64 -8.84 1.37
C MET A 59 4.99 -7.79 0.48
N ALA A 60 3.96 -8.13 -0.29
CA ALA A 60 3.22 -7.15 -1.10
C ALA A 60 2.61 -6.05 -0.21
N LYS A 61 1.95 -6.43 0.89
CA LYS A 61 1.42 -5.49 1.87
C LYS A 61 2.54 -4.65 2.50
N ARG A 62 3.64 -5.30 2.91
CA ARG A 62 4.77 -4.62 3.57
C ARG A 62 5.39 -3.53 2.70
N VAL A 63 5.57 -3.79 1.40
CA VAL A 63 6.10 -2.81 0.45
C VAL A 63 5.18 -1.58 0.36
N CYS A 64 3.87 -1.78 0.34
CA CYS A 64 2.90 -0.68 0.27
C CYS A 64 2.86 0.14 1.56
N GLU A 65 2.92 -0.50 2.72
CA GLU A 65 3.03 0.17 4.02
C GLU A 65 4.29 1.06 4.09
N ASP A 66 5.42 0.56 3.59
CA ASP A 66 6.66 1.33 3.56
C ASP A 66 6.53 2.57 2.68
N TRP A 67 5.91 2.47 1.50
CA TRP A 67 5.65 3.63 0.65
C TRP A 67 4.69 4.63 1.29
N ALA A 68 3.59 4.16 1.89
CA ALA A 68 2.64 5.04 2.56
C ALA A 68 3.30 5.83 3.69
N ASN A 69 4.09 5.16 4.54
CA ASN A 69 4.79 5.80 5.65
C ASN A 69 5.88 6.79 5.19
N LEU A 70 6.48 6.57 4.03
CA LEU A 70 7.47 7.49 3.46
C LEU A 70 6.82 8.72 2.82
N LEU A 71 5.63 8.58 2.22
CA LEU A 71 4.98 9.63 1.43
C LEU A 71 4.05 10.50 2.26
N LEU A 72 3.21 9.90 3.10
CA LEU A 72 2.18 10.63 3.83
C LEU A 72 2.10 10.15 5.28
N ASN A 73 3.02 10.65 6.10
CA ASN A 73 3.04 10.41 7.53
C ASN A 73 2.36 11.57 8.31
N GLU A 74 2.33 11.46 9.63
CA GLU A 74 1.68 12.42 10.53
C GLU A 74 2.31 13.82 10.56
N LYS A 75 3.50 13.99 9.98
CA LYS A 75 4.24 15.26 9.97
C LYS A 75 4.00 16.09 8.72
N VAL A 76 3.33 15.52 7.71
CA VAL A 76 2.99 16.27 6.50
C VAL A 76 2.06 17.42 6.88
N LYS A 77 2.40 18.62 6.39
CA LYS A 77 1.65 19.86 6.64
C LYS A 77 1.10 20.42 5.33
N ILE A 78 -0.13 20.85 5.39
CA ILE A 78 -0.84 21.51 4.30
C ILE A 78 -1.17 22.93 4.77
N VAL A 79 -0.68 23.93 4.05
CA VAL A 79 -0.87 25.34 4.42
C VAL A 79 -1.23 26.11 3.17
N THR A 80 -2.14 27.08 3.30
CA THR A 80 -2.51 28.01 2.23
C THR A 80 -2.14 29.44 2.62
N ASN A 81 -2.13 30.31 1.62
CA ASN A 81 -1.96 31.76 1.82
C ASN A 81 -3.21 32.45 2.41
N ASN A 82 -4.28 31.71 2.73
CA ASN A 82 -5.52 32.19 3.33
C ASN A 82 -5.71 31.63 4.74
N GLU A 83 -5.48 32.46 5.76
CA GLU A 83 -5.54 32.07 7.17
C GLU A 83 -6.93 31.53 7.60
N SER A 84 -8.01 32.14 7.11
CA SER A 84 -9.37 31.66 7.42
C SER A 84 -9.63 30.29 6.81
N LEU A 85 -9.12 30.03 5.60
CA LEU A 85 -9.24 28.73 4.95
C LEU A 85 -8.40 27.68 5.68
N ASN A 86 -7.22 28.02 6.21
CA ASN A 86 -6.39 27.08 6.97
C ASN A 86 -7.13 26.51 8.18
N GLN A 87 -7.89 27.34 8.91
CA GLN A 87 -8.70 26.88 10.05
C GLN A 87 -9.81 25.91 9.62
N ILE A 88 -10.46 26.18 8.47
CA ILE A 88 -11.49 25.28 7.94
C ILE A 88 -10.86 23.99 7.45
N ILE A 89 -9.71 24.05 6.76
CA ILE A 89 -8.97 22.85 6.33
C ILE A 89 -8.60 21.98 7.53
N GLU A 90 -8.12 22.58 8.63
CA GLU A 90 -7.80 21.83 9.85
C GLU A 90 -9.03 21.09 10.40
N HIS A 91 -10.19 21.77 10.46
CA HIS A 91 -11.46 21.15 10.86
C HIS A 91 -11.86 20.01 9.92
N VAL A 92 -11.83 20.22 8.60
CA VAL A 92 -12.15 19.18 7.59
C VAL A 92 -11.21 17.97 7.74
N MET A 93 -9.90 18.21 7.94
CA MET A 93 -8.93 17.14 8.16
C MET A 93 -9.22 16.31 9.42
N GLU A 94 -9.60 16.98 10.52
CA GLU A 94 -9.97 16.30 11.77
C GLU A 94 -11.28 15.53 11.62
N TYR A 95 -12.31 16.16 11.05
CA TYR A 95 -13.62 15.54 10.82
C TYR A 95 -13.52 14.24 10.01
N ASN A 96 -12.69 14.24 8.96
CA ASN A 96 -12.49 13.09 8.07
C ASN A 96 -11.41 12.12 8.54
N ASN A 97 -10.82 12.31 9.73
CA ASN A 97 -9.67 11.51 10.20
C ASN A 97 -8.55 11.39 9.13
N PHE A 98 -8.28 12.50 8.46
CA PHE A 98 -7.45 12.53 7.25
C PHE A 98 -6.07 11.92 7.45
N LYS A 99 -5.39 12.23 8.56
CA LYS A 99 -4.02 11.72 8.83
C LYS A 99 -3.93 10.21 8.76
N VAL A 100 -4.97 9.50 9.25
CA VAL A 100 -5.03 8.04 9.21
C VAL A 100 -5.52 7.55 7.86
N ARG A 101 -6.64 8.10 7.38
CA ARG A 101 -7.30 7.61 6.18
C ARG A 101 -6.51 7.88 4.91
N ALA A 102 -5.88 9.04 4.81
CA ALA A 102 -5.05 9.36 3.65
C ALA A 102 -3.78 8.50 3.59
N ASN A 103 -3.13 8.21 4.72
CA ASN A 103 -2.02 7.25 4.75
C ASN A 103 -2.47 5.87 4.29
N GLN A 104 -3.62 5.38 4.78
CA GLN A 104 -4.21 4.11 4.34
C GLN A 104 -4.57 4.13 2.84
N LEU A 105 -5.06 5.26 2.33
CA LEU A 105 -5.33 5.40 0.89
C LEU A 105 -4.03 5.30 0.08
N ILE A 106 -2.95 5.97 0.50
CA ILE A 106 -1.65 5.86 -0.20
C ILE A 106 -1.16 4.41 -0.21
N GLU A 107 -1.30 3.67 0.90
CA GLU A 107 -0.99 2.24 0.94
C GLU A 107 -1.76 1.46 -0.13
N ILE A 108 -3.06 1.70 -0.25
CA ILE A 108 -3.93 1.05 -1.24
C ILE A 108 -3.62 1.52 -2.67
N ILE A 109 -3.29 2.80 -2.88
CA ILE A 109 -2.84 3.32 -4.18
C ILE A 109 -1.60 2.56 -4.65
N PHE A 110 -0.63 2.36 -3.78
CA PHE A 110 0.58 1.61 -4.13
C PHE A 110 0.31 0.12 -4.34
N ALA A 111 -0.69 -0.42 -3.66
CA ALA A 111 -1.13 -1.81 -3.87
C ALA A 111 -1.86 -2.01 -5.20
N LEU A 112 -2.79 -1.13 -5.55
CA LEU A 112 -3.72 -1.31 -6.66
C LEU A 112 -3.44 -0.41 -7.88
N GLY A 113 -2.43 0.44 -7.78
CA GLY A 113 -2.00 1.33 -8.86
C GLY A 113 -2.78 2.65 -8.95
N THR A 114 -3.95 2.76 -8.35
CA THR A 114 -4.79 3.96 -8.41
C THR A 114 -5.63 4.09 -7.15
N GLY A 115 -5.94 5.30 -6.78
CA GLY A 115 -6.95 5.64 -5.77
C GLY A 115 -7.44 7.05 -5.96
N ALA A 116 -8.52 7.41 -5.30
CA ALA A 116 -9.08 8.75 -5.40
C ALA A 116 -9.52 9.30 -4.05
N LEU A 117 -9.42 10.61 -3.92
CA LEU A 117 -10.15 11.42 -2.95
C LEU A 117 -11.37 11.97 -3.67
N VAL A 118 -12.55 11.91 -3.05
CA VAL A 118 -13.79 12.49 -3.59
C VAL A 118 -14.37 13.39 -2.51
N GLU A 119 -14.53 14.66 -2.84
CA GLU A 119 -14.95 15.70 -1.91
C GLU A 119 -16.42 16.09 -2.19
N TYR A 120 -17.21 16.16 -1.13
CA TYR A 120 -18.60 16.63 -1.22
C TYR A 120 -19.06 17.26 0.10
N GLN A 121 -20.14 18.03 0.04
CA GLN A 121 -20.78 18.56 1.22
C GLN A 121 -21.95 17.65 1.59
N ASP A 122 -22.03 17.21 2.85
CA ASP A 122 -23.15 16.39 3.32
C ASP A 122 -24.39 17.21 3.67
N GLY A 123 -25.48 16.55 4.02
CA GLY A 123 -26.75 17.20 4.40
C GLY A 123 -26.68 18.06 5.66
N THR A 124 -25.58 18.01 6.43
CA THR A 124 -25.34 18.85 7.61
C THR A 124 -24.49 20.09 7.28
N GLY A 125 -23.96 20.18 6.08
CA GLY A 125 -23.09 21.25 5.61
C GLY A 125 -21.60 21.00 5.89
N GLU A 126 -21.24 19.82 6.43
CA GLU A 126 -19.84 19.43 6.63
C GLU A 126 -19.23 18.90 5.33
N ILE A 127 -17.92 19.16 5.15
CA ILE A 127 -17.19 18.63 3.99
C ILE A 127 -16.67 17.24 4.31
N VAL A 128 -17.11 16.30 3.51
CA VAL A 128 -16.69 14.89 3.57
C VAL A 128 -15.67 14.61 2.48
N VAL A 129 -14.65 13.83 2.81
CA VAL A 129 -13.65 13.30 1.89
C VAL A 129 -13.77 11.79 1.89
N ASP A 130 -14.23 11.22 0.77
CA ASP A 130 -14.25 9.77 0.56
C ASP A 130 -12.93 9.29 -0.02
N TYR A 131 -12.51 8.07 0.39
CA TYR A 131 -11.24 7.44 0.03
C TYR A 131 -11.52 6.23 -0.84
N ILE A 132 -11.41 6.39 -2.16
CA ILE A 132 -11.87 5.41 -3.14
C ILE A 132 -10.69 4.57 -3.65
N ARG A 133 -10.89 3.24 -3.67
CA ARG A 133 -9.91 2.27 -4.17
C ARG A 133 -10.06 2.08 -5.68
N ALA A 134 -9.00 1.60 -6.33
CA ALA A 134 -8.95 1.41 -7.78
C ALA A 134 -10.07 0.53 -8.35
N ASP A 135 -10.52 -0.48 -7.60
CA ASP A 135 -11.61 -1.38 -8.00
C ASP A 135 -12.99 -0.70 -8.05
N MET A 136 -13.09 0.52 -7.51
CA MET A 136 -14.31 1.34 -7.47
C MET A 136 -14.15 2.66 -8.25
N ILE A 137 -13.14 2.78 -9.09
CA ILE A 137 -12.87 3.94 -9.94
C ILE A 137 -13.10 3.54 -11.40
N TYR A 138 -13.99 4.27 -12.08
CA TYR A 138 -14.39 3.99 -13.46
C TYR A 138 -14.17 5.25 -14.31
N PRO A 139 -12.98 5.42 -14.93
CA PRO A 139 -12.72 6.51 -15.85
C PRO A 139 -13.67 6.49 -17.04
N LEU A 140 -14.30 7.64 -17.32
CA LEU A 140 -15.26 7.81 -18.41
C LEU A 140 -14.64 8.62 -19.56
N SER A 141 -13.87 9.67 -19.21
CA SER A 141 -13.15 10.52 -20.17
C SER A 141 -11.76 10.84 -19.64
N TRP A 142 -10.77 10.84 -20.54
CA TRP A 142 -9.40 11.23 -20.20
C TRP A 142 -8.64 11.74 -21.42
N GLU A 143 -7.72 12.66 -21.18
CA GLU A 143 -6.81 13.19 -22.20
C GLU A 143 -5.38 13.23 -21.64
N ASN A 144 -4.42 12.75 -22.42
CA ASN A 144 -2.99 12.65 -22.05
C ASN A 144 -2.73 11.95 -20.70
N GLY A 145 -3.60 11.01 -20.31
CA GLY A 145 -3.52 10.29 -19.03
C GLY A 145 -4.25 10.99 -17.88
N ASP A 146 -4.67 12.25 -18.03
CA ASP A 146 -5.46 12.97 -17.04
C ASP A 146 -6.95 12.64 -17.19
N ILE A 147 -7.57 12.11 -16.14
CA ILE A 147 -8.98 11.74 -16.11
C ILE A 147 -9.81 13.00 -15.86
N THR A 148 -10.67 13.35 -16.81
CA THR A 148 -11.54 14.53 -16.74
C THR A 148 -12.93 14.20 -16.26
N GLU A 149 -13.45 12.99 -16.55
CA GLU A 149 -14.74 12.52 -16.08
C GLU A 149 -14.59 11.11 -15.52
N CYS A 150 -15.25 10.85 -14.40
CA CYS A 150 -15.06 9.60 -13.68
C CYS A 150 -16.30 9.21 -12.87
N ALA A 151 -16.57 7.92 -12.79
CA ALA A 151 -17.55 7.39 -11.85
C ALA A 151 -16.85 6.72 -10.66
N PHE A 152 -17.38 6.91 -9.46
CA PHE A 152 -16.86 6.40 -8.21
C PHE A 152 -17.93 5.58 -7.49
N GLY A 153 -17.58 4.34 -7.14
CA GLY A 153 -18.42 3.45 -6.37
C GLY A 153 -18.03 3.41 -4.89
N SER A 154 -19.01 3.28 -4.02
CA SER A 154 -18.77 2.94 -2.62
C SER A 154 -19.83 1.97 -2.11
N HIS A 155 -19.41 0.94 -1.33
CA HIS A 155 -20.33 -0.01 -0.75
C HIS A 155 -21.15 0.65 0.37
N LYS A 156 -22.47 0.47 0.30
CA LYS A 156 -23.42 0.96 1.31
C LYS A 156 -24.42 -0.16 1.62
N SER A 157 -24.84 -0.25 2.87
CA SER A 157 -25.88 -1.17 3.30
C SER A 157 -27.14 -0.37 3.65
N TYR A 158 -28.27 -0.74 3.09
CA TYR A 158 -29.57 -0.12 3.36
C TYR A 158 -30.65 -1.21 3.46
N ASP A 159 -31.44 -1.18 4.52
CA ASP A 159 -32.51 -2.16 4.83
C ASP A 159 -32.04 -3.63 4.71
N GLY A 160 -30.80 -3.92 5.17
CA GLY A 160 -30.22 -5.25 5.17
C GLY A 160 -29.79 -5.78 3.80
N LYS A 161 -29.77 -4.93 2.78
CA LYS A 161 -29.24 -5.23 1.45
C LYS A 161 -27.99 -4.43 1.18
N GLU A 162 -27.10 -4.98 0.35
CA GLU A 162 -25.88 -4.33 -0.08
C GLU A 162 -26.09 -3.61 -1.42
N TYR A 163 -25.69 -2.34 -1.44
CA TYR A 163 -25.76 -1.46 -2.59
C TYR A 163 -24.41 -0.87 -2.90
N ILE A 164 -24.21 -0.50 -4.15
CA ILE A 164 -23.12 0.38 -4.56
C ILE A 164 -23.74 1.77 -4.77
N TYR A 165 -23.31 2.72 -3.96
CA TYR A 165 -23.54 4.14 -4.21
C TYR A 165 -22.55 4.57 -5.28
N LEU A 166 -23.07 4.98 -6.44
CA LEU A 166 -22.30 5.38 -7.62
C LEU A 166 -22.48 6.88 -7.84
N GLN A 167 -21.37 7.61 -7.85
CA GLN A 167 -21.31 9.02 -8.21
C GLN A 167 -20.64 9.16 -9.56
N ILE A 168 -21.31 9.77 -10.53
CA ILE A 168 -20.79 10.01 -11.88
C ILE A 168 -20.52 11.50 -12.01
N HIS A 169 -19.25 11.87 -12.17
CA HIS A 169 -18.80 13.23 -12.33
C HIS A 169 -18.54 13.51 -13.81
N GLU A 170 -19.33 14.38 -14.41
CA GLU A 170 -19.26 14.75 -15.83
C GLU A 170 -19.17 16.27 -15.99
N LEU A 171 -18.70 16.74 -17.13
CA LEU A 171 -18.66 18.15 -17.49
C LEU A 171 -19.92 18.51 -18.30
N ASP A 172 -20.55 19.63 -17.94
CA ASP A 172 -21.63 20.21 -18.72
C ASP A 172 -21.10 20.95 -19.97
N GLU A 173 -22.01 21.51 -20.78
CA GLU A 173 -21.68 22.30 -21.97
C GLU A 173 -20.87 23.57 -21.66
N ASN A 174 -20.89 24.05 -20.43
CA ASN A 174 -20.17 25.23 -19.95
C ASN A 174 -18.80 24.89 -19.34
N GLY A 175 -18.49 23.60 -19.21
CA GLY A 175 -17.28 23.12 -18.56
C GLY A 175 -17.34 23.10 -17.02
N CYS A 176 -18.55 23.11 -16.45
CA CYS A 176 -18.78 22.93 -15.03
C CYS A 176 -19.11 21.47 -14.71
N TYR A 177 -18.73 21.00 -13.54
CA TYR A 177 -19.01 19.64 -13.13
C TYR A 177 -20.46 19.45 -12.68
N ILE A 178 -21.06 18.34 -13.13
CA ILE A 178 -22.34 17.83 -12.71
C ILE A 178 -22.11 16.46 -12.09
N ILE A 179 -22.77 16.16 -10.97
CA ILE A 179 -22.65 14.88 -10.27
C ILE A 179 -24.02 14.18 -10.34
N HIS A 180 -24.05 13.00 -10.96
CA HIS A 180 -25.19 12.10 -10.94
C HIS A 180 -25.01 11.06 -9.85
N ASN A 181 -26.00 10.93 -8.98
CA ASN A 181 -26.01 9.97 -7.89
C ASN A 181 -26.91 8.79 -8.22
N HIS A 182 -26.45 7.57 -7.95
CA HIS A 182 -27.20 6.33 -8.16
C HIS A 182 -26.97 5.37 -7.00
N TYR A 183 -27.96 4.60 -6.63
CA TYR A 183 -27.85 3.46 -5.73
C TYR A 183 -28.20 2.18 -6.48
N ILE A 184 -27.26 1.30 -6.65
CA ILE A 184 -27.36 0.09 -7.47
C ILE A 184 -27.25 -1.12 -6.56
N ASP A 185 -28.26 -2.00 -6.58
CA ASP A 185 -28.22 -3.28 -5.86
C ASP A 185 -27.06 -4.12 -6.42
N GLU A 186 -26.16 -4.55 -5.53
CA GLU A 186 -24.93 -5.24 -5.92
C GLU A 186 -25.20 -6.59 -6.59
N ASN A 187 -26.33 -7.24 -6.26
CA ASN A 187 -26.69 -8.56 -6.76
C ASN A 187 -27.52 -8.52 -8.03
N SER A 188 -28.57 -7.66 -8.07
CA SER A 188 -29.50 -7.60 -9.20
C SER A 188 -29.09 -6.58 -10.26
N GLY A 189 -28.34 -5.54 -9.89
CA GLY A 189 -28.02 -4.39 -10.75
C GLY A 189 -29.19 -3.42 -10.91
N ASP A 190 -30.26 -3.58 -10.13
CA ASP A 190 -31.41 -2.67 -10.14
C ASP A 190 -31.12 -1.40 -9.36
N GLU A 191 -31.67 -0.28 -9.79
CA GLU A 191 -31.50 1.01 -9.16
C GLU A 191 -32.56 1.24 -8.07
N LEU A 192 -32.13 1.68 -6.88
CA LEU A 192 -32.99 2.10 -5.79
C LEU A 192 -33.39 3.57 -5.99
N SER A 193 -34.67 3.90 -5.68
CA SER A 193 -35.13 5.29 -5.70
C SER A 193 -34.40 6.15 -4.65
N LEU A 194 -33.75 7.22 -5.09
CA LEU A 194 -33.03 8.13 -4.22
C LEU A 194 -33.92 8.99 -3.32
N GLU A 195 -35.21 9.14 -3.68
CA GLU A 195 -36.21 9.83 -2.85
C GLU A 195 -36.37 9.17 -1.47
N GLU A 196 -36.20 7.82 -1.41
CA GLU A 196 -36.27 7.06 -0.15
C GLU A 196 -35.06 7.34 0.77
N LEU A 197 -33.95 7.84 0.20
CA LEU A 197 -32.68 8.07 0.89
C LEU A 197 -32.42 9.55 1.20
N ASP A 198 -33.31 10.45 0.78
CA ASP A 198 -33.13 11.91 0.87
C ASP A 198 -31.82 12.38 0.20
N ILE A 199 -31.51 11.79 -0.97
CA ILE A 199 -30.31 12.11 -1.76
C ILE A 199 -30.76 12.75 -3.08
N GLU A 200 -30.12 13.86 -3.43
CA GLU A 200 -30.33 14.50 -4.72
C GLU A 200 -29.77 13.65 -5.86
N ALA A 201 -30.59 13.36 -6.87
CA ALA A 201 -30.16 12.56 -8.02
C ALA A 201 -29.15 13.30 -8.90
N LEU A 202 -29.23 14.63 -8.94
CA LEU A 202 -28.38 15.51 -9.74
C LEU A 202 -27.90 16.68 -8.91
N VAL A 203 -26.60 16.91 -8.87
CA VAL A 203 -25.98 18.06 -8.22
C VAL A 203 -25.19 18.84 -9.24
N GLU A 204 -25.60 20.09 -9.50
CA GLU A 204 -24.85 21.02 -10.34
C GLU A 204 -23.88 21.80 -9.45
N THR A 205 -22.57 21.58 -9.63
CA THR A 205 -21.54 22.22 -8.77
C THR A 205 -21.34 23.70 -9.10
N GLY A 206 -21.67 24.12 -10.32
CA GLY A 206 -21.40 25.47 -10.83
C GLY A 206 -19.90 25.80 -10.91
N SER A 207 -19.04 24.82 -10.78
CA SER A 207 -17.58 24.96 -10.75
C SER A 207 -16.92 24.10 -11.82
N SER A 208 -15.84 24.62 -12.41
CA SER A 208 -14.94 23.84 -13.29
C SER A 208 -13.89 23.03 -12.50
N VAL A 209 -13.86 23.14 -11.18
CA VAL A 209 -12.96 22.37 -10.33
C VAL A 209 -13.56 21.00 -10.06
N PRO A 210 -12.85 19.93 -10.36
CA PRO A 210 -13.33 18.59 -10.03
C PRO A 210 -13.40 18.38 -8.52
N CYS A 211 -14.51 17.83 -8.04
CA CYS A 211 -14.66 17.35 -6.66
C CYS A 211 -14.12 15.92 -6.51
N PHE A 212 -13.04 15.62 -7.21
CA PHE A 212 -12.32 14.36 -7.09
C PHE A 212 -10.84 14.54 -7.46
N GLN A 213 -9.97 13.75 -6.83
CA GLN A 213 -8.54 13.77 -7.10
C GLN A 213 -8.04 12.35 -7.28
N ILE A 214 -7.64 12.00 -8.50
CA ILE A 214 -7.07 10.69 -8.79
C ILE A 214 -5.56 10.74 -8.56
N ILE A 215 -5.06 9.78 -7.78
CA ILE A 215 -3.65 9.65 -7.44
C ILE A 215 -3.16 8.29 -7.91
N THR A 216 -2.04 8.28 -8.60
CA THR A 216 -1.35 7.06 -9.06
C THR A 216 0.10 7.07 -8.59
N PRO A 217 0.75 5.92 -8.35
CA PRO A 217 2.20 5.88 -8.23
C PRO A 217 2.84 6.45 -9.49
N ASN A 218 3.91 7.24 -9.35
CA ASN A 218 4.60 7.78 -10.51
C ASN A 218 5.45 6.69 -11.20
N ILE A 219 4.77 5.70 -11.78
CA ILE A 219 5.33 4.55 -12.50
C ILE A 219 4.51 4.42 -13.78
N VAL A 220 5.20 4.25 -14.90
CA VAL A 220 4.52 4.01 -16.18
C VAL A 220 3.76 2.69 -16.13
N ASN A 221 2.49 2.72 -16.53
CA ASN A 221 1.71 1.50 -16.72
C ASN A 221 2.17 0.82 -18.02
N ASN A 222 3.14 -0.11 -17.89
CA ASN A 222 3.69 -0.85 -19.02
C ASN A 222 2.85 -2.07 -19.42
N ILE A 223 1.76 -2.34 -18.72
CA ILE A 223 0.80 -3.37 -19.11
C ILE A 223 -0.17 -2.83 -20.16
N ASP A 224 -0.64 -1.60 -19.95
CA ASP A 224 -1.50 -0.87 -20.88
C ASP A 224 -1.07 0.60 -20.92
N LEU A 225 -0.35 0.98 -21.97
CA LEU A 225 0.22 2.32 -22.13
C LEU A 225 -0.82 3.40 -22.38
N ASP A 226 -2.02 3.02 -22.84
CA ASP A 226 -3.12 3.93 -23.15
C ASP A 226 -4.13 4.06 -22.00
N SER A 227 -3.96 3.26 -20.94
CA SER A 227 -4.81 3.31 -19.77
C SER A 227 -4.50 4.55 -18.91
N PRO A 228 -5.51 5.31 -18.47
CA PRO A 228 -5.32 6.38 -17.52
C PRO A 228 -5.10 5.88 -16.08
N MET A 229 -5.31 4.58 -15.83
CA MET A 229 -5.07 3.95 -14.52
C MET A 229 -3.59 3.62 -14.35
N GLY A 230 -3.10 3.78 -13.14
CA GLY A 230 -1.73 3.44 -12.78
C GLY A 230 -1.49 1.93 -12.62
N ILE A 231 -0.28 1.57 -12.22
CA ILE A 231 0.14 0.19 -11.94
C ILE A 231 0.53 0.05 -10.47
N SER A 232 0.29 -1.13 -9.90
CA SER A 232 0.79 -1.49 -8.58
C SER A 232 2.31 -1.33 -8.49
N CYS A 233 2.85 -0.84 -7.37
CA CYS A 233 4.29 -0.72 -7.15
C CYS A 233 5.02 -2.06 -7.25
N TYR A 234 4.34 -3.17 -7.02
CA TYR A 234 4.85 -4.53 -7.22
C TYR A 234 4.28 -5.23 -8.45
N GLY A 235 3.49 -4.54 -9.30
CA GLY A 235 2.88 -5.14 -10.49
C GLY A 235 3.90 -5.82 -11.41
N ASN A 236 5.08 -5.21 -11.57
CA ASN A 236 6.21 -5.79 -12.30
C ASN A 236 7.08 -6.76 -11.47
N SER A 237 6.68 -7.09 -10.24
CA SER A 237 7.45 -7.88 -9.27
C SER A 237 6.70 -9.12 -8.77
N ILE A 238 5.63 -9.50 -9.44
CA ILE A 238 4.81 -10.67 -9.07
C ILE A 238 5.66 -11.94 -9.01
N ASP A 239 6.59 -12.15 -9.93
CA ASP A 239 7.46 -13.32 -9.92
C ASP A 239 8.44 -13.33 -8.73
N GLN A 240 8.87 -12.16 -8.24
CA GLN A 240 9.66 -12.03 -7.01
C GLN A 240 8.82 -12.35 -5.78
N LEU A 241 7.56 -11.93 -5.74
CA LEU A 241 6.63 -12.29 -4.66
C LEU A 241 6.41 -13.81 -4.63
N LYS A 242 6.13 -14.43 -5.80
CA LYS A 242 6.03 -15.90 -5.93
C LYS A 242 7.28 -16.61 -5.44
N SER A 243 8.47 -16.15 -5.85
CA SER A 243 9.74 -16.72 -5.44
C SER A 243 9.99 -16.58 -3.94
N THR A 244 9.66 -15.43 -3.37
CA THR A 244 9.81 -15.15 -1.93
C THR A 244 8.93 -16.09 -1.11
N ASP A 245 7.65 -16.22 -1.45
CA ASP A 245 6.71 -17.09 -0.74
C ASP A 245 7.07 -18.56 -0.93
N LEU A 246 7.58 -18.98 -2.12
CA LEU A 246 8.06 -20.33 -2.35
C LEU A 246 9.25 -20.70 -1.46
N VAL A 247 10.24 -19.80 -1.33
CA VAL A 247 11.42 -20.02 -0.48
C VAL A 247 11.02 -20.01 0.99
N TYR A 248 10.13 -19.13 1.40
CA TYR A 248 9.61 -19.06 2.76
C TYR A 248 8.84 -20.33 3.15
N ASP A 249 7.95 -20.81 2.29
CA ASP A 249 7.25 -22.09 2.49
C ASP A 249 8.22 -23.27 2.55
N SER A 250 9.21 -23.30 1.65
CA SER A 250 10.23 -24.34 1.64
C SER A 250 11.09 -24.32 2.91
N TYR A 251 11.39 -23.16 3.46
CA TYR A 251 12.10 -22.97 4.72
C TYR A 251 11.30 -23.59 5.90
N ALA A 252 10.00 -23.28 5.98
CA ALA A 252 9.13 -23.86 6.99
C ALA A 252 9.02 -25.39 6.85
N ASN A 253 8.91 -25.88 5.61
CA ASN A 253 8.83 -27.31 5.30
C ASN A 253 10.13 -28.06 5.65
N GLU A 254 11.31 -27.42 5.57
CA GLU A 254 12.59 -28.02 5.97
C GLU A 254 12.56 -28.50 7.42
N PHE A 255 11.97 -27.71 8.32
CA PHE A 255 11.79 -28.10 9.73
C PHE A 255 10.72 -29.17 9.93
N ILE A 256 9.66 -29.17 9.11
CA ILE A 256 8.60 -30.17 9.20
C ILE A 256 9.08 -31.53 8.66
N LEU A 257 9.74 -31.52 7.51
CA LEU A 257 10.19 -32.73 6.82
C LEU A 257 11.53 -33.26 7.37
N GLY A 258 12.40 -32.38 7.86
CA GLY A 258 13.70 -32.69 8.44
C GLY A 258 13.66 -33.30 9.85
N LYS A 259 12.47 -33.57 10.39
CA LYS A 259 12.37 -34.24 11.70
C LYS A 259 13.08 -35.57 11.68
N LYS A 260 13.88 -35.82 12.71
CA LYS A 260 14.52 -37.11 12.96
C LYS A 260 13.49 -38.21 12.94
N ARG A 261 13.79 -39.31 12.25
CA ARG A 261 12.94 -40.48 12.17
C ARG A 261 13.75 -41.71 12.50
N ILE A 262 13.16 -42.63 13.30
CA ILE A 262 13.75 -43.89 13.65
C ILE A 262 12.83 -44.97 13.13
N THR A 263 13.31 -45.77 12.18
CA THR A 263 12.54 -46.92 11.72
C THR A 263 12.86 -48.12 12.58
N VAL A 264 11.82 -48.78 13.10
CA VAL A 264 11.92 -49.91 14.01
C VAL A 264 11.24 -51.11 13.36
N PRO A 265 11.95 -52.22 13.11
CA PRO A 265 11.33 -53.45 12.67
C PRO A 265 10.26 -53.94 13.65
N MET A 266 9.15 -54.47 13.14
CA MET A 266 8.03 -54.94 13.98
C MET A 266 8.42 -55.96 15.01
N SER A 267 9.45 -56.77 14.74
CA SER A 267 10.01 -57.73 15.69
C SER A 267 10.66 -57.11 16.92
N MET A 268 11.09 -55.82 16.82
CA MET A 268 11.72 -55.07 17.92
C MET A 268 10.74 -54.15 18.66
N ALA A 269 9.54 -53.96 18.11
CA ALA A 269 8.54 -53.14 18.75
C ALA A 269 7.84 -53.89 19.89
N LYS A 270 7.59 -53.19 21.02
CA LYS A 270 6.72 -53.71 22.07
C LYS A 270 5.32 -53.94 21.52
N ILE A 271 4.78 -55.11 21.71
CA ILE A 271 3.43 -55.45 21.26
C ILE A 271 2.52 -55.47 22.47
N GLU A 272 1.57 -54.52 22.52
CA GLU A 272 0.48 -54.59 23.49
C GLU A 272 -0.71 -55.34 22.92
N MET A 273 -1.20 -56.32 23.70
CA MET A 273 -2.44 -57.02 23.38
C MET A 273 -3.64 -56.20 23.86
N SER A 274 -4.20 -55.37 23.01
CA SER A 274 -5.45 -54.63 23.28
C SER A 274 -6.64 -55.42 22.79
N GLY A 275 -7.49 -55.89 23.71
CA GLY A 275 -8.53 -56.91 23.64
C GLY A 275 -9.46 -57.00 22.44
N LYS A 276 -9.77 -56.01 21.67
CA LYS A 276 -10.68 -56.10 20.51
C LYS A 276 -10.11 -55.61 19.16
N GLN A 277 -8.90 -55.11 19.14
CA GLN A 277 -8.33 -54.45 17.93
C GLN A 277 -7.03 -55.09 17.40
N GLY A 278 -6.64 -56.26 17.88
CA GLY A 278 -5.41 -56.92 17.41
C GLY A 278 -4.12 -56.36 18.00
N GLN A 279 -3.00 -57.01 17.67
CA GLN A 279 -1.66 -56.60 18.10
C GLN A 279 -1.23 -55.34 17.38
N ARG A 280 -0.90 -54.27 18.11
CA ARG A 280 -0.30 -53.06 17.58
C ARG A 280 1.05 -52.80 18.24
N PRO A 281 2.07 -52.41 17.48
CA PRO A 281 3.30 -51.92 18.06
C PRO A 281 2.99 -50.61 18.80
N VAL A 282 3.42 -50.54 20.09
CA VAL A 282 3.17 -49.36 20.93
C VAL A 282 4.48 -48.67 21.18
N PHE A 283 4.51 -47.43 20.74
CA PHE A 283 5.46 -46.40 21.17
C PHE A 283 4.71 -45.41 22.04
N ASP A 284 5.41 -44.59 22.83
CA ASP A 284 4.77 -43.53 23.58
C ASP A 284 3.93 -42.68 22.60
N ALA A 285 2.65 -42.46 22.93
CA ALA A 285 1.73 -41.72 22.07
C ALA A 285 2.20 -40.25 21.77
N LYS A 286 3.12 -39.74 22.58
CA LYS A 286 3.77 -38.45 22.40
C LYS A 286 5.04 -38.49 21.56
N ASP A 287 5.53 -39.71 21.25
CA ASP A 287 6.78 -39.94 20.54
C ASP A 287 6.53 -40.06 19.04
N THR A 288 6.70 -38.96 18.32
CA THR A 288 6.45 -38.87 16.88
C THR A 288 7.65 -39.29 16.02
N VAL A 289 8.70 -39.84 16.64
CA VAL A 289 9.99 -40.11 15.99
C VAL A 289 10.04 -41.56 15.47
N PHE A 290 9.33 -42.50 16.10
CA PHE A 290 9.40 -43.93 15.78
C PHE A 290 8.37 -44.35 14.72
N TYR A 291 8.86 -45.07 13.72
CA TYR A 291 8.05 -45.62 12.63
C TYR A 291 8.25 -47.15 12.59
N ALA A 292 7.19 -47.92 12.83
CA ALA A 292 7.22 -49.37 12.68
C ALA A 292 7.25 -49.73 11.19
N ILE A 293 8.21 -50.54 10.79
CA ILE A 293 8.34 -51.06 9.43
C ILE A 293 8.22 -52.60 9.43
N PRO A 294 7.79 -53.24 8.32
CA PRO A 294 7.84 -54.70 8.20
C PRO A 294 9.25 -55.25 8.42
N ASN A 295 9.35 -56.46 8.95
CA ASN A 295 10.63 -57.14 9.08
C ASN A 295 11.26 -57.38 7.71
N SER A 296 12.59 -57.26 7.61
CA SER A 296 13.30 -57.55 6.38
C SER A 296 13.15 -59.03 6.00
N PRO A 297 12.87 -59.38 4.75
CA PRO A 297 12.81 -60.76 4.28
C PRO A 297 14.10 -61.54 4.52
N ASP A 298 15.23 -60.86 4.50
CA ASP A 298 16.58 -61.43 4.67
C ASP A 298 16.97 -61.67 6.16
N GLY A 299 16.05 -61.34 7.10
CA GLY A 299 16.28 -61.49 8.54
C GLY A 299 17.17 -60.42 9.16
N ASN A 300 17.67 -59.49 8.38
CA ASN A 300 18.49 -58.38 8.89
C ASN A 300 17.57 -57.24 9.39
N ASN A 301 17.09 -57.37 10.61
CA ASN A 301 16.20 -56.41 11.26
C ASN A 301 17.03 -55.42 12.07
N GLU A 302 17.44 -54.31 11.42
CA GLU A 302 18.20 -53.27 12.08
C GLU A 302 17.32 -52.04 12.33
N LEU A 303 17.54 -51.40 13.47
CA LEU A 303 16.99 -50.08 13.77
C LEU A 303 17.77 -49.07 12.93
N LYS A 304 17.07 -48.28 12.10
CA LYS A 304 17.69 -47.24 11.27
C LYS A 304 17.25 -45.86 11.74
N GLU A 305 18.24 -45.07 12.04
CA GLU A 305 18.08 -43.67 12.32
C GLU A 305 18.19 -42.90 11.00
N ILE A 306 17.19 -42.05 10.71
CA ILE A 306 17.18 -41.15 9.58
C ILE A 306 17.25 -39.74 10.17
N ASP A 307 18.42 -39.14 10.12
CA ASP A 307 18.69 -37.79 10.55
C ASP A 307 19.11 -36.96 9.32
N MET A 308 18.23 -36.04 8.90
CA MET A 308 18.47 -35.19 7.75
C MET A 308 19.07 -33.89 8.22
N LYS A 309 20.21 -33.50 7.66
CA LYS A 309 20.81 -32.18 7.93
C LYS A 309 19.86 -31.10 7.45
N LEU A 310 19.48 -30.19 8.34
CA LEU A 310 18.65 -29.03 8.00
C LEU A 310 19.49 -28.04 7.19
N ARG A 311 18.92 -27.55 6.08
CA ARG A 311 19.54 -26.55 5.18
C ARG A 311 19.08 -25.15 5.51
N ALA A 312 19.07 -24.80 6.81
CA ALA A 312 18.52 -23.51 7.28
C ALA A 312 19.26 -22.31 6.67
N ASN A 313 20.59 -22.36 6.60
CA ASN A 313 21.42 -21.27 6.09
C ASN A 313 21.20 -21.03 4.58
N GLU A 314 21.04 -22.10 3.80
CA GLU A 314 20.79 -22.02 2.35
C GLU A 314 19.41 -21.39 2.08
N HIS A 315 18.40 -21.72 2.88
CA HIS A 315 17.07 -21.10 2.79
C HIS A 315 17.10 -19.63 3.23
N GLU A 316 17.82 -19.31 4.30
CA GLU A 316 18.00 -17.93 4.77
C GLU A 316 18.67 -17.05 3.70
N LEU A 317 19.76 -17.53 3.10
CA LEU A 317 20.43 -16.83 2.02
C LEU A 317 19.54 -16.65 0.80
N GLY A 318 18.79 -17.67 0.43
CA GLY A 318 17.82 -17.62 -0.67
C GLY A 318 16.68 -16.63 -0.40
N LEU A 319 16.14 -16.63 0.81
CA LEU A 319 15.09 -15.69 1.22
C LEU A 319 15.61 -14.25 1.21
N GLN A 320 16.77 -14.00 1.82
CA GLN A 320 17.38 -12.67 1.84
C GLN A 320 17.61 -12.13 0.42
N LYS A 321 18.09 -12.98 -0.50
CA LYS A 321 18.32 -12.56 -1.88
C LYS A 321 17.02 -12.23 -2.64
N ASN A 322 15.95 -12.95 -2.39
CA ASN A 322 14.63 -12.62 -2.94
C ASN A 322 14.08 -11.31 -2.39
N LEU A 323 14.27 -11.04 -1.08
CA LEU A 323 13.88 -9.79 -0.45
C LEU A 323 14.67 -8.59 -0.98
N ASP A 324 15.99 -8.73 -1.22
CA ASP A 324 16.82 -7.70 -1.84
C ASP A 324 16.33 -7.35 -3.25
N LEU A 325 16.04 -8.38 -4.07
CA LEU A 325 15.52 -8.21 -5.43
C LEU A 325 14.13 -7.57 -5.44
N LEU A 326 13.24 -7.99 -4.53
CA LEU A 326 11.91 -7.40 -4.39
C LEU A 326 12.01 -5.92 -4.01
N SER A 327 12.82 -5.61 -3.01
CA SER A 327 13.06 -4.25 -2.55
C SER A 327 13.56 -3.34 -3.68
N PHE A 328 14.57 -3.80 -4.42
CA PHE A 328 15.11 -3.10 -5.58
C PHE A 328 14.04 -2.85 -6.66
N LYS A 329 13.31 -3.90 -7.06
CA LYS A 329 12.28 -3.78 -8.11
C LYS A 329 11.10 -2.90 -7.71
N CYS A 330 10.79 -2.83 -6.42
CA CYS A 330 9.77 -1.93 -5.88
C CYS A 330 10.28 -0.52 -5.56
N GLY A 331 11.54 -0.20 -5.90
CA GLY A 331 12.11 1.14 -5.76
C GLY A 331 12.53 1.55 -4.36
N LEU A 332 12.59 0.61 -3.41
CA LEU A 332 12.98 0.86 -2.01
C LEU A 332 14.50 0.72 -1.75
N GLY A 333 15.29 0.49 -2.81
CA GLY A 333 16.72 0.19 -2.71
C GLY A 333 17.01 -1.27 -2.35
N ASN A 334 18.30 -1.65 -2.28
CA ASN A 334 18.69 -3.06 -2.18
C ASN A 334 18.58 -3.65 -0.77
N ASP A 335 18.59 -2.82 0.29
CA ASP A 335 18.84 -3.24 1.66
C ASP A 335 17.67 -3.01 2.62
N ARG A 336 16.47 -2.74 2.10
CA ARG A 336 15.31 -2.36 2.93
C ARG A 336 14.87 -3.46 3.88
N TYR A 337 14.96 -4.73 3.47
CA TYR A 337 14.44 -5.89 4.21
C TYR A 337 15.56 -6.79 4.75
N LYS A 338 16.65 -6.20 5.27
CA LYS A 338 17.72 -6.95 5.95
C LYS A 338 17.39 -7.18 7.41
N PHE A 339 17.57 -8.42 7.86
CA PHE A 339 17.35 -8.81 9.26
C PHE A 339 18.66 -8.76 10.09
N GLU A 340 19.82 -8.78 9.45
CA GLU A 340 21.08 -8.61 10.14
C GLU A 340 21.37 -7.15 10.47
N ALA A 341 21.83 -6.90 11.69
CA ALA A 341 22.35 -5.60 12.05
C ALA A 341 23.61 -5.33 11.23
N GLY A 342 23.52 -4.44 10.25
CA GLY A 342 24.68 -3.96 9.52
C GLY A 342 25.72 -3.35 10.46
N GLY A 343 27.00 -3.46 10.13
CA GLY A 343 28.06 -2.72 10.84
C GLY A 343 27.76 -1.22 10.87
N VAL A 344 28.38 -0.50 11.79
CA VAL A 344 28.25 0.97 11.87
C VAL A 344 28.73 1.56 10.54
N LYS A 345 27.79 2.06 9.72
CA LYS A 345 28.07 2.76 8.47
C LYS A 345 28.37 4.23 8.75
N THR A 346 29.20 4.83 7.94
CA THR A 346 29.41 6.28 7.98
C THR A 346 28.17 7.01 7.43
N ALA A 347 27.93 8.25 7.84
CA ALA A 347 26.82 9.06 7.35
C ALA A 347 26.81 9.14 5.80
N THR A 348 27.96 9.29 5.18
CA THR A 348 28.12 9.32 3.72
C THR A 348 27.72 8.01 3.05
N GLU A 349 28.03 6.85 3.64
CA GLU A 349 27.61 5.55 3.13
C GLU A 349 26.09 5.38 3.25
N VAL A 350 25.49 5.81 4.35
CA VAL A 350 24.04 5.77 4.55
C VAL A 350 23.32 6.66 3.52
N ILE A 351 23.82 7.85 3.24
CA ILE A 351 23.25 8.76 2.23
C ILE A 351 23.39 8.15 0.84
N SER A 352 24.55 7.59 0.50
CA SER A 352 24.78 6.92 -0.78
C SER A 352 23.84 5.73 -0.98
N ASP A 353 23.71 4.88 0.03
CA ASP A 353 22.82 3.71 -0.01
C ASP A 353 21.33 4.07 -0.13
N LYS A 354 20.93 5.24 0.42
CA LYS A 354 19.55 5.70 0.37
C LYS A 354 19.24 6.63 -0.82
N SER A 355 20.23 6.95 -1.66
CA SER A 355 20.06 7.92 -2.76
C SER A 355 18.98 7.48 -3.77
N GLU A 356 18.89 6.19 -4.10
CA GLU A 356 17.87 5.64 -4.99
C GLU A 356 16.47 5.75 -4.36
N LEU A 357 16.33 5.35 -3.11
CA LEU A 357 15.07 5.49 -2.37
C LEU A 357 14.61 6.95 -2.32
N PHE A 358 15.55 7.89 -2.07
CA PHE A 358 15.24 9.31 -2.02
C PHE A 358 14.75 9.84 -3.37
N GLN A 359 15.42 9.49 -4.48
CA GLN A 359 14.99 9.89 -5.82
C GLN A 359 13.59 9.34 -6.15
N ASN A 360 13.33 8.08 -5.82
CA ASN A 360 12.02 7.47 -6.02
C ASN A 360 10.95 8.11 -5.12
N LEU A 361 11.29 8.45 -3.87
CA LEU A 361 10.39 9.16 -2.97
C LEU A 361 9.99 10.51 -3.56
N LYS A 362 10.96 11.34 -3.97
CA LYS A 362 10.70 12.65 -4.59
C LYS A 362 9.84 12.53 -5.85
N LYS A 363 10.07 11.51 -6.65
CA LYS A 363 9.28 11.19 -7.83
C LYS A 363 7.82 10.89 -7.47
N HIS A 364 7.57 10.09 -6.43
CA HIS A 364 6.23 9.74 -5.99
C HIS A 364 5.52 10.86 -5.21
N GLN A 365 6.25 11.79 -4.61
CA GLN A 365 5.67 12.97 -3.98
C GLN A 365 4.95 13.89 -4.98
N ILE A 366 5.31 13.86 -6.28
CA ILE A 366 4.72 14.72 -7.30
C ILE A 366 3.20 14.48 -7.46
N PRO A 367 2.73 13.26 -7.80
CA PRO A 367 1.29 13.00 -7.94
C PRO A 367 0.54 13.14 -6.61
N VAL A 368 1.14 12.76 -5.48
CA VAL A 368 0.52 12.94 -4.17
C VAL A 368 0.33 14.42 -3.87
N ARG A 369 1.34 15.27 -4.12
CA ARG A 369 1.24 16.74 -4.00
C ARG A 369 0.12 17.29 -4.88
N SER A 370 0.06 16.87 -6.15
CA SER A 370 -0.98 17.30 -7.08
C SER A 370 -2.37 16.97 -6.56
N GLY A 371 -2.59 15.74 -6.09
CA GLY A 371 -3.87 15.32 -5.51
C GLY A 371 -4.24 16.12 -4.26
N LEU A 372 -3.30 16.33 -3.34
CA LEU A 372 -3.55 17.14 -2.14
C LEU A 372 -3.87 18.60 -2.46
N VAL A 373 -3.16 19.20 -3.42
CA VAL A 373 -3.45 20.58 -3.89
C VAL A 373 -4.83 20.63 -4.52
N GLY A 374 -5.19 19.66 -5.35
CA GLY A 374 -6.52 19.55 -5.95
C GLY A 374 -7.63 19.44 -4.91
N MET A 375 -7.45 18.58 -3.89
CA MET A 375 -8.38 18.43 -2.78
C MET A 375 -8.64 19.77 -2.06
N ILE A 376 -7.59 20.55 -1.77
CA ILE A 376 -7.74 21.86 -1.12
C ILE A 376 -8.51 22.84 -2.03
N LYS A 377 -8.27 22.81 -3.33
CA LYS A 377 -9.03 23.63 -4.30
C LYS A 377 -10.50 23.18 -4.38
N ALA A 378 -10.78 21.89 -4.38
CA ALA A 378 -12.15 21.37 -4.33
C ALA A 378 -12.86 21.82 -3.04
N ILE A 379 -12.21 21.73 -1.88
CA ILE A 379 -12.74 22.24 -0.60
C ILE A 379 -13.04 23.74 -0.69
N ALA A 380 -12.12 24.55 -1.26
CA ALA A 380 -12.33 25.99 -1.43
C ALA A 380 -13.52 26.27 -2.36
N SER A 381 -13.65 25.52 -3.45
CA SER A 381 -14.77 25.63 -4.40
C SER A 381 -16.11 25.30 -3.74
N LEU A 382 -16.19 24.21 -2.97
CA LEU A 382 -17.39 23.83 -2.19
C LEU A 382 -17.80 24.91 -1.18
N LEU A 383 -16.85 25.71 -0.69
CA LEU A 383 -17.08 26.83 0.22
C LEU A 383 -17.32 28.15 -0.51
N ASN A 384 -17.39 28.16 -1.85
CA ASN A 384 -17.48 29.36 -2.68
C ASN A 384 -16.33 30.36 -2.45
N ILE A 385 -15.13 29.87 -2.13
CA ILE A 385 -13.90 30.67 -2.02
C ILE A 385 -13.19 30.63 -3.37
N SER A 386 -12.83 31.83 -3.90
CA SER A 386 -12.14 31.95 -5.20
C SER A 386 -10.76 31.28 -5.16
N GLU A 387 -10.49 30.43 -6.13
CA GLU A 387 -9.23 29.68 -6.26
C GLU A 387 -8.13 30.43 -7.03
N GLU A 388 -8.48 31.48 -7.79
CA GLU A 388 -7.55 32.15 -8.71
C GLU A 388 -6.26 32.67 -8.03
N LYS A 389 -6.30 32.95 -6.73
CA LYS A 389 -5.16 33.43 -5.94
C LYS A 389 -4.78 32.48 -4.79
N LEU A 390 -5.33 31.28 -4.81
CA LEU A 390 -5.07 30.31 -3.75
C LEU A 390 -3.73 29.61 -4.00
N GLU A 391 -2.75 29.89 -3.17
CA GLU A 391 -1.47 29.18 -3.14
C GLU A 391 -1.52 28.11 -2.05
N VAL A 392 -1.28 26.86 -2.42
CA VAL A 392 -1.27 25.70 -1.50
C VAL A 392 0.14 25.15 -1.41
N THR A 393 0.68 25.12 -0.21
CA THR A 393 2.00 24.56 0.08
C THR A 393 1.84 23.24 0.83
N ILE A 394 2.46 22.17 0.30
CA ILE A 394 2.54 20.86 0.95
C ILE A 394 3.99 20.65 1.39
N ASP A 395 4.20 20.54 2.69
CA ASP A 395 5.49 20.23 3.29
C ASP A 395 5.53 18.75 3.69
N PHE A 396 6.31 17.97 2.94
CA PHE A 396 6.55 16.54 3.23
C PHE A 396 7.70 16.40 4.22
N ASP A 397 7.56 15.49 5.20
CA ASP A 397 8.64 15.19 6.13
C ASP A 397 9.70 14.29 5.49
N ASP A 398 10.78 14.89 5.04
CA ASP A 398 11.94 14.17 4.48
C ASP A 398 12.96 13.74 5.56
N SER A 399 12.66 13.96 6.85
CA SER A 399 13.60 13.73 7.98
C SER A 399 14.06 12.27 8.15
N ILE A 400 13.34 11.32 7.58
CA ILE A 400 13.67 9.89 7.65
C ILE A 400 14.89 9.56 6.76
N ILE A 401 15.12 10.38 5.73
CA ILE A 401 16.12 10.10 4.69
C ILE A 401 17.23 11.13 4.69
N GLU A 402 16.96 12.37 5.12
CA GLU A 402 17.94 13.43 5.24
C GLU A 402 18.64 13.37 6.61
N ASP A 403 19.97 13.32 6.61
CA ASP A 403 20.74 13.52 7.83
C ASP A 403 20.77 15.02 8.18
N LYS A 404 19.70 15.50 8.77
CA LYS A 404 19.59 16.90 9.24
C LYS A 404 20.74 17.29 10.20
N ALA A 405 21.37 16.33 10.87
CA ALA A 405 22.52 16.61 11.73
C ALA A 405 23.78 16.88 10.90
N ALA A 406 24.00 16.10 9.84
CA ALA A 406 25.12 16.35 8.91
C ALA A 406 24.92 17.67 8.16
N GLU A 407 23.73 17.95 7.65
CA GLU A 407 23.38 19.21 6.98
C GLU A 407 23.57 20.41 7.93
N ARG A 408 23.08 20.31 9.16
CA ARG A 408 23.26 21.39 10.18
C ARG A 408 24.73 21.60 10.54
N ASN A 409 25.53 20.54 10.54
CA ASN A 409 26.96 20.65 10.76
C ASN A 409 27.68 21.30 9.58
N GLN A 410 27.27 21.01 8.34
CA GLN A 410 27.75 21.69 7.14
C GLN A 410 27.39 23.16 7.16
N ASP A 411 26.12 23.51 7.42
CA ASP A 411 25.67 24.89 7.53
C ASP A 411 26.39 25.68 8.64
N ARG A 412 26.76 25.01 9.75
CA ARG A 412 27.62 25.61 10.78
C ARG A 412 29.02 25.89 10.29
N GLN A 413 29.59 25.01 9.44
CA GLN A 413 30.90 25.25 8.83
C GLN A 413 30.77 26.38 7.80
N ASP A 414 29.74 26.43 7.03
CA ASP A 414 29.48 27.49 6.04
C ASP A 414 29.25 28.86 6.73
N LEU A 415 28.56 28.85 7.89
CA LEU A 415 28.44 30.02 8.75
C LEU A 415 29.81 30.49 9.27
N ALA A 416 30.62 29.55 9.75
CA ALA A 416 31.97 29.85 10.23
C ALA A 416 32.92 30.32 9.11
N ALA A 417 32.73 29.83 7.89
CA ALA A 417 33.46 30.25 6.68
C ALA A 417 32.95 31.58 6.06
N GLY A 418 31.81 32.12 6.58
CA GLY A 418 31.21 33.32 6.04
C GLY A 418 30.46 33.14 4.70
N ILE A 419 30.21 31.88 4.30
CA ILE A 419 29.44 31.50 3.09
C ILE A 419 27.94 31.67 3.35
N MET A 420 27.49 31.35 4.55
CA MET A 420 26.14 31.49 5.04
C MET A 420 26.06 32.58 6.11
N THR A 421 25.02 33.40 6.13
CA THR A 421 24.81 34.41 7.17
C THR A 421 24.13 33.81 8.41
N ALA A 422 24.35 34.41 9.58
CA ALA A 422 23.68 34.02 10.82
C ALA A 422 22.15 34.17 10.72
N LEU A 423 21.67 35.12 9.90
CA LEU A 423 20.27 35.33 9.60
C LEU A 423 19.69 34.12 8.84
N GLU A 424 20.31 33.73 7.73
CA GLU A 424 19.91 32.57 6.92
C GLU A 424 19.95 31.28 7.73
N TYR A 425 21.00 31.08 8.57
CA TYR A 425 21.08 29.94 9.45
C TYR A 425 19.92 29.87 10.46
N ARG A 426 19.55 31.02 11.04
CA ARG A 426 18.43 31.09 11.98
C ARG A 426 17.09 30.82 11.28
N MET A 427 16.83 31.49 10.15
CA MET A 427 15.61 31.26 9.36
C MET A 427 15.46 29.77 9.00
N LYS A 428 16.54 29.13 8.53
CA LYS A 428 16.53 27.71 8.14
C LYS A 428 16.33 26.75 9.32
N TRP A 429 17.12 26.90 10.40
CA TRP A 429 17.18 25.89 11.47
C TRP A 429 16.27 26.14 12.66
N TYR A 430 15.80 27.35 12.82
CA TYR A 430 14.86 27.70 13.89
C TYR A 430 13.45 28.02 13.35
N ASN A 431 13.28 27.95 12.02
CA ASN A 431 12.02 28.23 11.32
C ASN A 431 11.43 29.61 11.70
N GLU A 432 12.30 30.61 11.81
CA GLU A 432 11.97 31.98 12.17
C GLU A 432 11.81 32.81 10.89
N ASP A 433 10.84 33.73 10.89
CA ASP A 433 10.75 34.77 9.85
C ASP A 433 11.95 35.73 9.93
N GLU A 434 12.16 36.53 8.85
CA GLU A 434 13.31 37.41 8.76
C GLU A 434 13.38 38.43 9.90
N ASP A 435 12.23 39.01 10.30
CA ASP A 435 12.17 40.03 11.35
C ASP A 435 12.49 39.43 12.73
N THR A 436 11.92 38.25 13.03
CA THR A 436 12.20 37.52 14.27
C THR A 436 13.65 37.05 14.30
N ALA A 437 14.15 36.49 13.23
CA ALA A 437 15.53 36.03 13.13
C ALA A 437 16.52 37.21 13.31
N ARG A 438 16.23 38.34 12.67
CA ARG A 438 17.04 39.59 12.77
C ARG A 438 17.03 40.16 14.20
N ALA A 439 15.88 40.17 14.86
CA ALA A 439 15.74 40.65 16.24
C ALA A 439 16.54 39.83 17.27
N LYS A 440 16.76 38.54 16.97
CA LYS A 440 17.49 37.61 17.85
C LYS A 440 18.98 37.45 17.50
N LEU A 441 19.48 38.16 16.50
CA LEU A 441 20.92 38.21 16.22
C LEU A 441 21.59 39.13 17.25
N PRO A 442 22.79 38.76 17.78
CA PRO A 442 23.55 39.64 18.66
C PRO A 442 23.83 40.97 17.92
N GLY A 443 23.49 42.08 18.53
CA GLY A 443 23.79 43.39 17.97
C GLY A 443 25.31 43.56 17.81
N GLN A 444 25.74 44.38 16.84
CA GLN A 444 27.15 44.68 16.61
C GLN A 444 27.88 45.27 17.85
N ALA A 445 27.16 45.61 18.93
CA ALA A 445 27.71 46.13 20.17
C ALA A 445 28.22 45.07 21.14
N ASP A 446 27.77 43.80 21.02
CA ASP A 446 28.12 42.72 21.95
C ASP A 446 29.34 41.91 21.52
N ILE A 447 30.02 42.28 20.42
CA ILE A 447 31.21 41.57 19.90
C ILE A 447 32.54 42.25 20.32
N MET A 448 32.47 43.35 21.09
CA MET A 448 33.65 44.12 21.52
C MET A 448 33.84 44.15 23.06
N GLU A 449 33.38 43.18 23.82
CA GLU A 449 33.79 42.95 25.20
C GLU A 449 34.56 41.64 25.38
#